data_cc72badb31127bb29e2159a188d1ddb8
#
_entry.id   cc72badb31127bb29e2159a188d1ddb8
#
_cell.length_a   1.000
_cell.length_b   1.000
_cell.length_c   1.000
_cell.angle_alpha   90.00
_cell.angle_beta   90.00
_cell.angle_gamma   90.00
#
_symmetry.space_group_name_H-M   'P 1'
#
loop_
_entity.id
_entity.type
_entity.pdbx_description
1 polymer ?
#
loop_
_entity_poly.entity_id
_entity_poly.type
_entity_poly.pdbx_seq_one_letter_code
_entity_poly.pdbx_strand_id
1 'polypeptide(L)'
;MNRLLKVQNELKAPKGNYNKFGNYKYRSAEDILTAVKPLLAEEGLLMIIQDDVVDVQDRVYIIATVKIFDAENGKEIATNRAFARESKEKKGMDSSQITGTASSYARKYALNGMFLIDDTKDADTDEYHKQTNQEKVPSLAVLKAKIKAAKLTDEELEKALTHHKVKDIKDLNDNQKIELELALTKKIKEINESEK
;
A
#
# COMPACT_ATOMS: atom_id res chain seq x y z
N MET A 1 -19.18 -20.77 25.26
CA MET A 1 -18.86 -20.13 23.97
C MET A 1 -17.39 -20.37 23.67
N ASN A 2 -16.97 -20.60 22.43
CA ASN A 2 -15.56 -20.79 22.12
C ASN A 2 -14.81 -19.50 22.45
N ARG A 3 -13.75 -19.56 23.28
CA ARG A 3 -12.96 -18.41 23.75
C ARG A 3 -12.40 -17.57 22.60
N LEU A 4 -11.87 -18.22 21.56
CA LEU A 4 -11.37 -17.50 20.40
C LEU A 4 -12.48 -16.77 19.64
N LEU A 5 -13.68 -17.36 19.53
CA LEU A 5 -14.85 -16.72 18.92
C LEU A 5 -15.26 -15.44 19.67
N LYS A 6 -15.12 -15.43 21.02
CA LYS A 6 -15.38 -14.23 21.81
C LYS A 6 -14.37 -13.14 21.49
N VAL A 7 -13.06 -13.48 21.45
CA VAL A 7 -12.02 -12.53 21.05
C VAL A 7 -12.28 -11.96 19.65
N GLN A 8 -12.64 -12.80 18.67
CA GLN A 8 -12.94 -12.35 17.30
C GLN A 8 -14.13 -11.36 17.25
N ASN A 9 -15.16 -11.58 18.06
CA ASN A 9 -16.33 -10.69 18.11
C ASN A 9 -16.07 -9.36 18.84
N GLU A 10 -15.24 -9.38 19.87
CA GLU A 10 -14.99 -8.21 20.72
C GLU A 10 -13.82 -7.34 20.22
N LEU A 11 -12.91 -7.91 19.43
CA LEU A 11 -11.73 -7.21 18.94
C LEU A 11 -12.12 -6.03 18.05
N LYS A 12 -11.72 -4.83 18.48
CA LYS A 12 -11.83 -3.58 17.73
C LYS A 12 -10.44 -3.00 17.57
N ALA A 13 -9.90 -3.04 16.38
CA ALA A 13 -8.62 -2.45 16.05
C ALA A 13 -8.81 -1.42 14.92
N PRO A 14 -9.23 -0.18 15.23
CA PRO A 14 -9.55 0.84 14.23
C PRO A 14 -8.31 1.27 13.46
N LYS A 15 -8.50 1.78 12.23
CA LYS A 15 -7.43 2.38 11.41
C LYS A 15 -7.03 3.74 11.99
N GLY A 16 -6.07 3.74 12.93
CA GLY A 16 -5.58 4.94 13.61
C GLY A 16 -4.48 5.68 12.86
N ASN A 17 -3.72 4.99 12.04
CA ASN A 17 -2.59 5.56 11.30
C ASN A 17 -3.03 6.18 9.97
N TYR A 18 -2.30 7.20 9.51
CA TYR A 18 -2.57 7.87 8.25
C TYR A 18 -1.33 7.88 7.36
N ASN A 19 -1.45 7.31 6.17
CA ASN A 19 -0.41 7.37 5.15
C ASN A 19 -0.59 8.64 4.31
N LYS A 20 0.30 9.64 4.52
CA LYS A 20 0.27 10.91 3.81
C LYS A 20 0.56 10.76 2.30
N PHE A 21 1.35 9.75 1.92
CA PHE A 21 1.71 9.52 0.50
C PHE A 21 0.57 8.88 -0.29
N GLY A 22 -0.15 7.93 0.33
CA GLY A 22 -1.25 7.22 -0.28
C GLY A 22 -2.63 7.82 0.05
N ASN A 23 -2.69 8.85 0.93
CA ASN A 23 -3.92 9.51 1.36
C ASN A 23 -5.00 8.55 1.90
N TYR A 24 -4.58 7.56 2.71
CA TYR A 24 -5.50 6.61 3.32
C TYR A 24 -5.16 6.32 4.78
N LYS A 25 -6.19 5.95 5.54
CA LYS A 25 -6.04 5.44 6.91
C LYS A 25 -5.72 3.95 6.88
N TYR A 26 -4.79 3.52 7.73
CA TYR A 26 -4.41 2.13 7.86
C TYR A 26 -4.21 1.76 9.32
N ARG A 27 -4.12 0.46 9.61
CA ARG A 27 -3.67 -0.09 10.88
C ARG A 27 -2.41 -0.91 10.65
N SER A 28 -1.51 -0.88 11.62
CA SER A 28 -0.30 -1.69 11.64
C SER A 28 -0.58 -3.05 12.31
N ALA A 29 0.37 -3.98 12.20
CA ALA A 29 0.35 -5.20 13.00
C ALA A 29 0.40 -4.88 14.51
N GLU A 30 1.14 -3.85 14.89
CA GLU A 30 1.28 -3.39 16.28
C GLU A 30 -0.03 -2.89 16.88
N ASP A 31 -0.85 -2.16 16.09
CA ASP A 31 -2.18 -1.72 16.53
C ASP A 31 -3.08 -2.93 16.84
N ILE A 32 -3.03 -3.98 16.02
CA ILE A 32 -3.80 -5.21 16.23
C ILE A 32 -3.30 -5.93 17.49
N LEU A 33 -1.99 -6.06 17.66
CA LEU A 33 -1.37 -6.69 18.82
C LEU A 33 -1.74 -5.98 20.12
N THR A 34 -1.72 -4.65 20.09
CA THR A 34 -2.10 -3.83 21.26
C THR A 34 -3.57 -4.04 21.62
N ALA A 35 -4.45 -4.07 20.64
CA ALA A 35 -5.89 -4.24 20.86
C ALA A 35 -6.28 -5.65 21.29
N VAL A 36 -5.62 -6.70 20.76
CA VAL A 36 -5.99 -8.09 21.04
C VAL A 36 -5.41 -8.61 22.36
N LYS A 37 -4.26 -8.10 22.81
CA LYS A 37 -3.55 -8.59 23.99
C LYS A 37 -4.43 -8.68 25.26
N PRO A 38 -5.21 -7.63 25.65
CA PRO A 38 -6.08 -7.72 26.83
C PRO A 38 -7.17 -8.77 26.67
N LEU A 39 -7.76 -8.92 25.47
CA LEU A 39 -8.81 -9.90 25.21
C LEU A 39 -8.29 -11.34 25.29
N LEU A 40 -7.09 -11.60 24.78
CA LEU A 40 -6.46 -12.91 24.93
C LEU A 40 -6.18 -13.25 26.39
N ALA A 41 -5.70 -12.28 27.17
CA ALA A 41 -5.44 -12.48 28.59
C ALA A 41 -6.73 -12.77 29.37
N GLU A 42 -7.81 -12.04 29.09
CA GLU A 42 -9.13 -12.28 29.72
C GLU A 42 -9.67 -13.69 29.43
N GLU A 43 -9.46 -14.18 28.21
CA GLU A 43 -9.92 -15.49 27.79
C GLU A 43 -8.93 -16.64 28.09
N GLY A 44 -7.82 -16.38 28.78
CA GLY A 44 -6.81 -17.39 29.08
C GLY A 44 -6.19 -18.02 27.82
N LEU A 45 -5.95 -17.18 26.81
CA LEU A 45 -5.36 -17.58 25.54
C LEU A 45 -3.94 -17.01 25.41
N LEU A 46 -3.01 -17.84 24.92
CA LEU A 46 -1.65 -17.46 24.60
C LEU A 46 -1.51 -17.38 23.07
N MET A 47 -0.90 -16.31 22.58
CA MET A 47 -0.60 -16.15 21.15
C MET A 47 0.91 -16.11 20.93
N ILE A 48 1.37 -16.86 19.92
CA ILE A 48 2.75 -16.86 19.42
C ILE A 48 2.73 -16.47 17.96
N ILE A 49 3.67 -15.61 17.55
CA ILE A 49 3.90 -15.27 16.16
C ILE A 49 5.32 -15.65 15.81
N GLN A 50 5.46 -16.42 14.73
CA GLN A 50 6.73 -16.87 14.20
C GLN A 50 6.85 -16.45 12.74
N ASP A 51 8.05 -16.00 12.34
CA ASP A 51 8.35 -15.71 10.93
C ASP A 51 9.28 -16.78 10.37
N ASP A 52 8.99 -17.19 9.15
CA ASP A 52 9.81 -18.05 8.32
C ASP A 52 10.12 -17.38 6.99
N VAL A 53 11.18 -17.81 6.33
CA VAL A 53 11.61 -17.29 5.02
C VAL A 53 11.52 -18.40 3.99
N VAL A 54 10.92 -18.10 2.84
CA VAL A 54 10.82 -19.02 1.72
C VAL A 54 11.27 -18.32 0.44
N ASP A 55 12.12 -18.99 -0.33
CA ASP A 55 12.50 -18.59 -1.68
C ASP A 55 11.67 -19.39 -2.71
N VAL A 56 11.02 -18.67 -3.62
CA VAL A 56 10.25 -19.25 -4.72
C VAL A 56 10.65 -18.57 -6.02
N GLN A 57 11.40 -19.22 -6.85
CA GLN A 57 11.81 -18.73 -8.18
C GLN A 57 12.42 -17.31 -8.12
N ASP A 58 13.50 -17.15 -7.39
CA ASP A 58 14.21 -15.88 -7.14
C ASP A 58 13.37 -14.78 -6.44
N ARG A 59 12.34 -15.19 -5.73
CA ARG A 59 11.47 -14.30 -4.95
C ARG A 59 11.44 -14.75 -3.51
N VAL A 60 11.90 -13.89 -2.63
CA VAL A 60 11.86 -14.13 -1.18
C VAL A 60 10.51 -13.70 -0.63
N TYR A 61 9.91 -14.59 0.16
CA TYR A 61 8.68 -14.33 0.90
C TYR A 61 8.94 -14.53 2.39
N ILE A 62 8.45 -13.60 3.19
CA ILE A 62 8.35 -13.75 4.63
C ILE A 62 6.97 -14.35 4.93
N ILE A 63 6.96 -15.44 5.68
CA ILE A 63 5.75 -16.12 6.13
C ILE A 63 5.58 -15.85 7.61
N ALA A 64 4.47 -15.23 8.01
CA ALA A 64 4.09 -15.10 9.41
C ALA A 64 3.08 -16.18 9.77
N THR A 65 3.35 -16.93 10.82
CA THR A 65 2.46 -17.92 11.41
C THR A 65 2.00 -17.43 12.76
N VAL A 66 0.69 -17.23 12.92
CA VAL A 66 0.04 -16.89 14.20
C VAL A 66 -0.60 -18.13 14.77
N LYS A 67 -0.26 -18.48 15.99
CA LYS A 67 -0.80 -19.64 16.72
C LYS A 67 -1.46 -19.19 18.01
N ILE A 68 -2.63 -19.74 18.31
CA ILE A 68 -3.35 -19.53 19.55
C ILE A 68 -3.35 -20.85 20.33
N PHE A 69 -2.98 -20.75 21.61
CA PHE A 69 -2.94 -21.87 22.56
C PHE A 69 -3.84 -21.58 23.75
N ASP A 70 -4.34 -22.65 24.33
CA ASP A 70 -4.88 -22.62 25.68
C ASP A 70 -3.73 -22.36 26.66
N ALA A 71 -3.83 -21.29 27.47
CA ALA A 71 -2.76 -20.92 28.39
C ALA A 71 -2.59 -21.89 29.57
N GLU A 72 -3.64 -22.66 29.93
CA GLU A 72 -3.60 -23.59 31.06
C GLU A 72 -2.88 -24.92 30.69
N ASN A 73 -3.17 -25.46 29.50
CA ASN A 73 -2.69 -26.79 29.11
C ASN A 73 -1.75 -26.81 27.90
N GLY A 74 -1.51 -25.65 27.29
CA GLY A 74 -0.62 -25.52 26.14
C GLY A 74 -1.16 -26.11 24.84
N LYS A 75 -2.45 -26.51 24.78
CA LYS A 75 -3.05 -27.08 23.57
C LYS A 75 -3.24 -26.02 22.50
N GLU A 76 -2.78 -26.29 21.27
CA GLU A 76 -3.05 -25.43 20.12
C GLU A 76 -4.54 -25.44 19.78
N ILE A 77 -5.13 -24.25 19.70
CA ILE A 77 -6.56 -24.04 19.39
C ILE A 77 -6.75 -23.67 17.93
N ALA A 78 -5.88 -22.81 17.42
CA ALA A 78 -5.98 -22.30 16.06
C ALA A 78 -4.60 -21.89 15.54
N THR A 79 -4.43 -22.01 14.22
CA THR A 79 -3.26 -21.48 13.50
C THR A 79 -3.72 -20.79 12.23
N ASN A 80 -3.05 -19.70 11.88
CA ASN A 80 -3.24 -19.00 10.61
C ASN A 80 -1.89 -18.54 10.06
N ARG A 81 -1.75 -18.53 8.74
CA ARG A 81 -0.52 -18.14 8.05
C ARG A 81 -0.82 -17.12 6.97
N ALA A 82 0.06 -16.16 6.84
CA ALA A 82 0.06 -15.27 5.70
C ALA A 82 1.50 -14.97 5.28
N PHE A 83 1.66 -14.42 4.09
CA PHE A 83 2.97 -14.13 3.53
C PHE A 83 2.99 -12.77 2.86
N ALA A 84 4.18 -12.18 2.85
CA ALA A 84 4.44 -10.98 2.09
C ALA A 84 5.74 -11.16 1.31
N ARG A 85 5.74 -10.67 0.07
CA ARG A 85 6.92 -10.70 -0.78
C ARG A 85 7.90 -9.63 -0.33
N GLU A 86 9.16 -10.02 -0.17
CA GLU A 86 10.26 -9.09 0.02
C GLU A 86 10.62 -8.39 -1.29
N SER A 87 10.82 -7.09 -1.26
CA SER A 87 11.33 -6.35 -2.42
C SER A 87 12.82 -6.56 -2.55
N LYS A 88 13.33 -6.81 -3.76
CA LYS A 88 14.78 -6.94 -4.00
C LYS A 88 15.53 -5.66 -3.62
N GLU A 89 14.93 -4.50 -3.95
CA GLU A 89 15.46 -3.18 -3.65
C GLU A 89 14.32 -2.20 -3.35
N LYS A 90 14.58 -1.26 -2.44
CA LYS A 90 13.67 -0.14 -2.16
C LYS A 90 14.48 1.11 -1.83
N LYS A 91 14.31 2.16 -2.61
CA LYS A 91 15.03 3.42 -2.44
C LYS A 91 14.88 3.96 -1.02
N GLY A 92 16.02 4.20 -0.35
CA GLY A 92 16.06 4.75 1.01
C GLY A 92 15.85 3.72 2.13
N MET A 93 15.94 2.43 1.82
CA MET A 93 15.92 1.35 2.81
C MET A 93 17.14 0.45 2.65
N ASP A 94 17.73 0.03 3.77
CA ASP A 94 18.70 -1.05 3.79
C ASP A 94 18.01 -2.43 3.72
N SER A 95 18.80 -3.49 3.55
CA SER A 95 18.30 -4.86 3.41
C SER A 95 17.49 -5.33 4.64
N SER A 96 17.94 -4.98 5.84
CA SER A 96 17.24 -5.35 7.08
C SER A 96 15.88 -4.64 7.20
N GLN A 97 15.81 -3.38 6.78
CA GLN A 97 14.55 -2.62 6.74
C GLN A 97 13.56 -3.18 5.70
N ILE A 98 14.07 -3.67 4.56
CA ILE A 98 13.25 -4.32 3.52
C ILE A 98 12.62 -5.59 4.08
N THR A 99 13.42 -6.48 4.68
CA THR A 99 12.94 -7.71 5.33
C THR A 99 11.96 -7.40 6.47
N GLY A 100 12.29 -6.45 7.35
CA GLY A 100 11.42 -6.01 8.44
C GLY A 100 10.06 -5.47 7.95
N THR A 101 10.05 -4.79 6.81
CA THR A 101 8.81 -4.32 6.18
C THR A 101 7.96 -5.51 5.72
N ALA A 102 8.54 -6.48 5.02
CA ALA A 102 7.84 -7.69 4.56
C ALA A 102 7.29 -8.49 5.75
N SER A 103 8.08 -8.67 6.82
CA SER A 103 7.64 -9.29 8.08
C SER A 103 6.41 -8.58 8.66
N SER A 104 6.44 -7.26 8.79
CA SER A 104 5.32 -6.48 9.32
C SER A 104 4.04 -6.67 8.49
N TYR A 105 4.13 -6.74 7.17
CA TYR A 105 3.00 -7.04 6.29
C TYR A 105 2.48 -8.46 6.47
N ALA A 106 3.37 -9.47 6.48
CA ALA A 106 2.99 -10.86 6.67
C ALA A 106 2.26 -11.06 8.01
N ARG A 107 2.80 -10.51 9.10
CA ARG A 107 2.19 -10.54 10.44
C ARG A 107 0.82 -9.88 10.46
N LYS A 108 0.67 -8.71 9.82
CA LYS A 108 -0.62 -8.01 9.74
C LYS A 108 -1.68 -8.87 9.05
N TYR A 109 -1.35 -9.47 7.91
CA TYR A 109 -2.29 -10.33 7.19
C TYR A 109 -2.61 -11.61 7.94
N ALA A 110 -1.64 -12.22 8.62
CA ALA A 110 -1.88 -13.39 9.46
C ALA A 110 -2.82 -13.06 10.63
N LEU A 111 -2.63 -11.91 11.28
CA LEU A 111 -3.52 -11.42 12.34
C LEU A 111 -4.92 -11.08 11.83
N ASN A 112 -5.03 -10.42 10.67
CA ASN A 112 -6.33 -10.13 10.06
C ASN A 112 -7.14 -11.40 9.82
N GLY A 113 -6.53 -12.43 9.24
CA GLY A 113 -7.20 -13.71 9.03
C GLY A 113 -7.50 -14.48 10.32
N MET A 114 -6.63 -14.43 11.33
CA MET A 114 -6.86 -15.09 12.63
C MET A 114 -8.06 -14.48 13.37
N PHE A 115 -8.18 -13.16 13.35
CA PHE A 115 -9.21 -12.44 14.13
C PHE A 115 -10.37 -11.94 13.26
N LEU A 116 -10.44 -12.30 12.00
CA LEU A 116 -11.50 -11.90 11.04
C LEU A 116 -11.68 -10.38 11.00
N ILE A 117 -10.56 -9.66 11.07
CA ILE A 117 -10.58 -8.21 10.98
C ILE A 117 -10.75 -7.83 9.52
N ASP A 118 -11.96 -7.40 9.17
CA ASP A 118 -12.27 -6.91 7.83
C ASP A 118 -11.74 -5.48 7.66
N ASP A 119 -10.75 -5.34 6.79
CA ASP A 119 -10.12 -4.08 6.47
C ASP A 119 -10.00 -3.82 4.99
N THR A 120 -10.29 -4.82 4.24
CA THR A 120 -10.12 -4.72 2.83
C THR A 120 -11.34 -4.05 2.22
N LYS A 121 -11.21 -2.75 1.95
CA LYS A 121 -11.67 -2.34 0.64
C LYS A 121 -10.81 -3.19 -0.30
N ASP A 122 -11.43 -4.12 -0.98
CA ASP A 122 -10.76 -5.02 -1.89
C ASP A 122 -9.84 -4.22 -2.81
N ALA A 123 -8.58 -4.69 -2.95
CA ALA A 123 -7.63 -4.07 -3.88
C ALA A 123 -8.16 -4.07 -5.33
N ASP A 124 -9.19 -4.88 -5.59
CA ASP A 124 -9.91 -4.99 -6.87
C ASP A 124 -11.07 -3.98 -6.99
N THR A 125 -11.34 -3.16 -5.96
CA THR A 125 -12.35 -2.10 -6.11
C THR A 125 -11.78 -0.94 -6.93
N ASP A 126 -12.61 -0.39 -7.83
CA ASP A 126 -12.27 0.81 -8.64
C ASP A 126 -11.77 1.99 -7.78
N GLU A 127 -12.15 2.06 -6.50
CA GLU A 127 -11.68 3.04 -5.54
C GLU A 127 -10.21 2.84 -5.15
N TYR A 128 -9.73 1.58 -5.05
CA TYR A 128 -8.32 1.29 -4.80
C TYR A 128 -7.48 1.62 -6.04
N HIS A 129 -7.94 1.25 -7.22
CA HIS A 129 -7.32 1.64 -8.49
C HIS A 129 -7.31 3.15 -8.70
N LYS A 130 -8.35 3.88 -8.29
CA LYS A 130 -8.37 5.35 -8.28
C LYS A 130 -7.41 5.95 -7.26
N GLN A 131 -7.17 5.30 -6.12
CA GLN A 131 -6.24 5.77 -5.08
C GLN A 131 -4.77 5.42 -5.40
N THR A 132 -4.49 4.29 -6.05
CA THR A 132 -3.13 3.91 -6.48
C THR A 132 -2.75 4.50 -7.82
N ASN A 133 -3.73 4.77 -8.70
CA ASN A 133 -3.62 5.50 -9.95
C ASN A 133 -4.00 6.97 -9.83
N GLN A 134 -4.05 7.56 -8.64
CA GLN A 134 -3.89 9.00 -8.56
C GLN A 134 -2.48 9.30 -9.06
N GLU A 135 -2.39 9.41 -10.39
CA GLU A 135 -1.31 10.08 -11.07
C GLU A 135 -1.08 11.34 -10.26
N LYS A 136 0.09 11.47 -9.64
CA LYS A 136 0.40 12.62 -8.80
C LYS A 136 0.17 13.84 -9.67
N VAL A 137 -0.81 14.67 -9.32
CA VAL A 137 -1.07 15.89 -10.08
C VAL A 137 0.26 16.61 -10.28
N PRO A 138 0.71 16.77 -11.52
CA PRO A 138 2.03 17.33 -11.77
C PRO A 138 2.06 18.79 -11.30
N SER A 139 3.12 19.17 -10.60
CA SER A 139 3.32 20.57 -10.26
C SER A 139 3.53 21.40 -11.52
N LEU A 140 3.26 22.70 -11.45
CA LEU A 140 3.51 23.63 -12.57
C LEU A 140 4.99 23.59 -13.01
N ALA A 141 5.92 23.36 -12.09
CA ALA A 141 7.34 23.23 -12.40
C ALA A 141 7.61 21.97 -13.25
N VAL A 142 6.99 20.85 -12.93
CA VAL A 142 7.09 19.59 -13.69
C VAL A 142 6.50 19.76 -15.09
N LEU A 143 5.32 20.37 -15.23
CA LEU A 143 4.71 20.63 -16.54
C LEU A 143 5.59 21.53 -17.41
N LYS A 144 6.11 22.63 -16.87
CA LYS A 144 7.05 23.52 -17.58
C LYS A 144 8.30 22.80 -18.04
N ALA A 145 8.90 21.97 -17.19
CA ALA A 145 10.07 21.16 -17.54
C ALA A 145 9.75 20.18 -18.70
N LYS A 146 8.59 19.51 -18.66
CA LYS A 146 8.17 18.57 -19.70
C LYS A 146 7.81 19.28 -21.01
N ILE A 147 7.18 20.46 -20.98
CA ILE A 147 6.94 21.30 -22.17
C ILE A 147 8.25 21.61 -22.88
N LYS A 148 9.27 22.03 -22.13
CA LYS A 148 10.60 22.29 -22.66
C LYS A 148 11.25 21.00 -23.24
N ALA A 149 11.18 19.89 -22.51
CA ALA A 149 11.73 18.60 -22.96
C ALA A 149 11.03 18.06 -24.21
N ALA A 150 9.72 18.27 -24.35
CA ALA A 150 8.93 17.90 -25.51
C ALA A 150 9.15 18.84 -26.71
N LYS A 151 10.01 19.87 -26.58
CA LYS A 151 10.31 20.88 -27.60
C LYS A 151 9.02 21.48 -28.21
N LEU A 152 7.96 21.70 -27.37
CA LEU A 152 6.72 22.32 -27.86
C LEU A 152 6.98 23.75 -28.34
N THR A 153 6.42 24.07 -29.51
CA THR A 153 6.35 25.47 -29.98
C THR A 153 5.25 26.23 -29.21
N ASP A 154 5.31 27.56 -29.22
CA ASP A 154 4.29 28.40 -28.59
C ASP A 154 2.91 28.13 -29.19
N GLU A 155 2.79 27.90 -30.49
CA GLU A 155 1.54 27.55 -31.18
C GLU A 155 0.97 26.18 -30.75
N GLU A 156 1.84 25.17 -30.54
CA GLU A 156 1.41 23.85 -30.05
C GLU A 156 0.93 23.93 -28.60
N LEU A 157 1.60 24.73 -27.76
CA LEU A 157 1.19 24.97 -26.38
C LEU A 157 -0.16 25.70 -26.34
N GLU A 158 -0.35 26.73 -27.15
CA GLU A 158 -1.60 27.47 -27.23
C GLU A 158 -2.77 26.58 -27.69
N LYS A 159 -2.55 25.70 -28.67
CA LYS A 159 -3.54 24.68 -29.06
C LYS A 159 -3.91 23.74 -27.95
N ALA A 160 -2.92 23.25 -27.17
CA ALA A 160 -3.16 22.38 -26.03
C ALA A 160 -3.97 23.08 -24.93
N LEU A 161 -3.65 24.35 -24.61
CA LEU A 161 -4.39 25.15 -23.63
C LEU A 161 -5.81 25.47 -24.12
N THR A 162 -5.99 25.77 -25.40
CA THR A 162 -7.31 26.02 -26.01
C THR A 162 -8.19 24.76 -25.95
N HIS A 163 -7.60 23.55 -26.16
CA HIS A 163 -8.32 22.29 -25.99
C HIS A 163 -8.91 22.15 -24.57
N HIS A 164 -8.15 22.57 -23.57
CA HIS A 164 -8.60 22.57 -22.17
C HIS A 164 -9.43 23.82 -21.78
N LYS A 165 -9.70 24.72 -22.74
CA LYS A 165 -10.46 25.97 -22.53
C LYS A 165 -9.85 26.93 -21.48
N VAL A 166 -8.53 26.96 -21.37
CA VAL A 166 -7.77 27.83 -20.48
C VAL A 166 -6.74 28.65 -21.27
N LYS A 167 -6.26 29.75 -20.68
CA LYS A 167 -5.28 30.64 -21.32
C LYS A 167 -3.86 30.43 -20.80
N ASP A 168 -3.70 29.83 -19.63
CA ASP A 168 -2.39 29.60 -18.99
C ASP A 168 -2.36 28.22 -18.30
N ILE A 169 -1.19 27.60 -18.24
CA ILE A 169 -0.96 26.31 -17.56
C ILE A 169 -1.36 26.35 -16.07
N LYS A 170 -1.28 27.54 -15.42
CA LYS A 170 -1.68 27.70 -14.02
C LYS A 170 -3.20 27.61 -13.80
N ASP A 171 -3.98 27.82 -14.87
CA ASP A 171 -5.45 27.82 -14.83
C ASP A 171 -6.01 26.38 -15.06
N LEU A 172 -5.17 25.41 -15.39
CA LEU A 172 -5.54 24.00 -15.54
C LEU A 172 -5.97 23.41 -14.17
N ASN A 173 -7.11 22.71 -14.16
CA ASN A 173 -7.49 21.90 -13.03
C ASN A 173 -6.64 20.61 -12.95
N ASP A 174 -6.77 19.84 -11.89
CA ASP A 174 -5.90 18.69 -11.60
C ASP A 174 -5.99 17.59 -12.68
N ASN A 175 -7.18 17.30 -13.20
CA ASN A 175 -7.36 16.32 -14.29
C ASN A 175 -6.71 16.81 -15.60
N GLN A 176 -6.88 18.07 -15.94
CA GLN A 176 -6.28 18.69 -17.12
C GLN A 176 -4.74 18.72 -17.04
N LYS A 177 -4.17 18.93 -15.84
CA LYS A 177 -2.71 18.82 -15.63
C LYS A 177 -2.21 17.40 -15.89
N ILE A 178 -2.94 16.39 -15.45
CA ILE A 178 -2.60 14.99 -15.67
C ILE A 178 -2.66 14.65 -17.16
N GLU A 179 -3.74 15.03 -17.85
CA GLU A 179 -3.90 14.81 -19.29
C GLU A 179 -2.77 15.47 -20.11
N LEU A 180 -2.44 16.72 -19.79
CA LEU A 180 -1.33 17.43 -20.43
C LEU A 180 0.01 16.72 -20.18
N GLU A 181 0.26 16.26 -18.94
CA GLU A 181 1.49 15.54 -18.60
C GLU A 181 1.64 14.23 -19.38
N LEU A 182 0.55 13.46 -19.54
CA LEU A 182 0.54 12.23 -20.32
C LEU A 182 0.86 12.49 -21.80
N ALA A 183 0.23 13.49 -22.40
CA ALA A 183 0.50 13.89 -23.78
C ALA A 183 1.96 14.31 -23.99
N LEU A 184 2.51 15.12 -23.07
CA LEU A 184 3.91 15.53 -23.10
C LEU A 184 4.86 14.34 -22.95
N THR A 185 4.57 13.41 -22.06
CA THR A 185 5.39 12.21 -21.83
C THR A 185 5.44 11.33 -23.08
N LYS A 186 4.30 11.17 -23.79
CA LYS A 186 4.22 10.44 -25.06
C LYS A 186 5.08 11.10 -26.14
N LYS A 187 4.95 12.42 -26.31
CA LYS A 187 5.75 13.19 -27.31
C LYS A 187 7.25 13.11 -27.03
N ILE A 188 7.68 13.19 -25.74
CA ILE A 188 9.09 13.04 -25.38
C ILE A 188 9.61 11.65 -25.74
N LYS A 189 8.81 10.60 -25.55
CA LYS A 189 9.19 9.24 -25.90
C LYS A 189 9.38 9.09 -27.43
N GLU A 190 8.47 9.63 -28.20
CA GLU A 190 8.53 9.62 -29.68
C GLU A 190 9.78 10.36 -30.20
N ILE A 191 10.14 11.51 -29.60
CA ILE A 191 11.38 12.24 -29.93
C ILE A 191 12.61 11.39 -29.63
N ASN A 192 12.70 10.78 -28.46
CA ASN A 192 13.83 9.95 -28.06
C ASN A 192 13.98 8.67 -28.89
N GLU A 193 12.89 8.14 -29.45
CA GLU A 193 12.90 6.99 -30.34
C GLU A 193 13.32 7.37 -31.80
N SER A 194 13.06 8.60 -32.20
CA SER A 194 13.43 9.11 -33.53
C SER A 194 14.88 9.62 -33.64
N GLU A 195 15.53 9.86 -32.52
CA GLU A 195 16.94 10.29 -32.40
C GLU A 195 17.92 9.10 -32.23
N LYS A 196 17.42 7.85 -32.25
CA LYS A 196 18.23 6.61 -32.21
C LYS A 196 18.34 5.96 -33.59
#